data_7e22efd35f70550699bb53b8fefd5871
#
_entry.id   7e22efd35f70550699bb53b8fefd5871
#
_cell.length_a   1.000
_cell.length_b   1.000
_cell.length_c   1.000
_cell.angle_alpha   90.00
_cell.angle_beta   90.00
_cell.angle_gamma   90.00
#
_symmetry.space_group_name_H-M   'P 1'
#
loop_
_entity.id
_entity.type
_entity.pdbx_description
1 polymer ?
#
loop_
_entity_poly.entity_id
_entity_poly.type
_entity_poly.pdbx_seq_one_letter_code
_entity_poly.pdbx_strand_id
1 'polypeptide(L)'
;MSPSEKKSNKPDQPKAKPAPIPTESGDIKQGTIAKFMRKRTQLVGFETGLNKHTQYAIEFLDNAIDALESWWWKAKRRPRLQEQLDPKVVEEVRAKLEEGQIDTISLSKQLERDVRAGKEVEIPPRRKETIDERITEFRKFVVPLRPLLSKREPIVVIELKEVQMPDLVPIDDEEGFKVYEFTCFDTGVGMIKEDLEKFGIYLASSKSEKLRQTRGSQGFGAPSAFSDAQNTTGKPIFTISKRFNSENAIVTNFYTTTANTKDHVGGPVEMDLPFHHGTFIKLFYLNIQYRRGYADIYCEMASLLNSHVTIIFIDPYGQVNIYPRRVSQFPEEPKYAQPHPASIRIGEFQDLLRETRETDLRGFLTKAFCRLSTNKAKTIVSNASKDLRRRHLDDLKMSTPTDTLSKTEVELLYRSFSNEDYIAPPTDTVVPVGEEVF
;
A
#
# COMPACT_ATOMS: atom_id res chain seq x y z
N MET A 1 23.21 -84.83 5.88
CA MET A 1 23.93 -83.67 6.40
C MET A 1 23.63 -82.47 5.51
N SER A 2 22.72 -81.64 5.92
CA SER A 2 22.29 -80.44 5.17
C SER A 2 22.96 -79.20 5.78
N PRO A 3 23.40 -78.21 4.98
CA PRO A 3 23.96 -76.97 5.51
C PRO A 3 22.84 -75.92 5.78
N SER A 4 22.99 -75.29 6.92
CA SER A 4 22.11 -74.26 7.46
C SER A 4 22.18 -72.92 6.68
N GLU A 5 21.03 -72.43 6.28
CA GLU A 5 20.85 -71.05 5.72
C GLU A 5 21.01 -69.99 6.83
N LYS A 6 21.94 -69.07 6.63
CA LYS A 6 22.04 -67.80 7.39
C LYS A 6 21.07 -66.84 6.89
N LYS A 7 20.01 -66.44 7.66
CA LYS A 7 19.14 -65.31 7.45
C LYS A 7 19.90 -63.99 7.77
N SER A 8 20.05 -63.14 6.76
CA SER A 8 20.56 -61.77 6.91
C SER A 8 19.45 -60.88 7.45
N ASN A 9 19.62 -60.35 8.66
CA ASN A 9 18.77 -59.27 9.19
C ASN A 9 19.09 -57.99 8.47
N LYS A 10 18.14 -57.48 7.66
CA LYS A 10 18.09 -56.08 7.21
C LYS A 10 17.43 -55.28 8.31
N PRO A 11 17.94 -54.05 8.66
CA PRO A 11 17.28 -53.19 9.62
C PRO A 11 15.97 -52.65 9.04
N ASP A 12 14.91 -52.72 9.85
CA ASP A 12 13.59 -52.16 9.56
C ASP A 12 13.68 -50.65 9.29
N GLN A 13 13.31 -50.22 8.11
CA GLN A 13 13.05 -48.81 7.82
C GLN A 13 11.79 -48.38 8.57
N PRO A 14 11.78 -47.19 9.23
CA PRO A 14 10.57 -46.73 9.89
C PRO A 14 9.47 -46.48 8.86
N LYS A 15 8.37 -47.21 8.99
CA LYS A 15 7.16 -47.01 8.17
C LYS A 15 6.68 -45.55 8.29
N ALA A 16 6.66 -44.85 7.20
CA ALA A 16 6.07 -43.51 7.12
C ALA A 16 4.63 -43.56 7.65
N LYS A 17 4.30 -42.69 8.60
CA LYS A 17 2.93 -42.55 9.09
C LYS A 17 2.06 -42.19 7.91
N PRO A 18 0.90 -42.85 7.69
CA PRO A 18 -0.03 -42.47 6.63
C PRO A 18 -0.47 -41.03 6.85
N ALA A 19 -0.51 -40.26 5.77
CA ALA A 19 -1.06 -38.91 5.78
C ALA A 19 -2.49 -38.98 6.35
N PRO A 20 -2.90 -38.01 7.20
CA PRO A 20 -4.24 -38.00 7.76
C PRO A 20 -5.26 -37.91 6.61
N ILE A 21 -6.16 -38.90 6.56
CA ILE A 21 -7.30 -38.93 5.66
C ILE A 21 -8.12 -37.65 5.97
N PRO A 22 -8.50 -36.83 4.96
CA PRO A 22 -9.38 -35.69 5.22
C PRO A 22 -10.72 -36.24 5.76
N THR A 23 -10.99 -35.98 7.03
CA THR A 23 -12.30 -36.24 7.59
C THR A 23 -13.29 -35.26 6.93
N GLU A 24 -14.31 -35.76 6.27
CA GLU A 24 -15.47 -35.02 5.74
C GLU A 24 -16.37 -34.47 6.86
N SER A 25 -15.79 -33.87 7.88
CA SER A 25 -16.56 -33.05 8.82
C SER A 25 -16.56 -31.64 8.28
N GLY A 26 -17.73 -31.14 7.95
CA GLY A 26 -17.95 -29.76 7.49
C GLY A 26 -17.72 -28.73 8.59
N ASP A 27 -16.55 -28.75 9.21
CA ASP A 27 -16.15 -27.76 10.21
C ASP A 27 -15.88 -26.44 9.53
N ILE A 28 -16.78 -25.48 9.73
CA ILE A 28 -16.59 -24.07 9.34
C ILE A 28 -15.39 -23.55 10.13
N LYS A 29 -14.26 -23.34 9.45
CA LYS A 29 -13.05 -22.77 10.04
C LYS A 29 -12.98 -21.29 9.79
N GLN A 30 -12.93 -20.50 10.86
CA GLN A 30 -12.68 -19.06 10.77
C GLN A 30 -11.24 -18.82 10.31
N GLY A 31 -11.07 -18.12 9.18
CA GLY A 31 -9.77 -17.68 8.66
C GLY A 31 -9.56 -16.18 8.85
N THR A 32 -8.32 -15.75 8.95
CA THR A 32 -7.99 -14.31 8.91
C THR A 32 -8.03 -13.80 7.47
N ILE A 33 -8.32 -12.51 7.29
CA ILE A 33 -8.26 -11.84 5.98
C ILE A 33 -6.88 -11.99 5.34
N ALA A 34 -5.80 -11.89 6.11
CA ALA A 34 -4.45 -12.06 5.62
C ALA A 34 -4.19 -13.47 5.06
N LYS A 35 -4.68 -14.52 5.75
CA LYS A 35 -4.58 -15.89 5.27
C LYS A 35 -5.35 -16.13 3.97
N PHE A 36 -6.53 -15.52 3.84
CA PHE A 36 -7.34 -15.60 2.63
C PHE A 36 -6.66 -14.89 1.45
N MET A 37 -6.28 -13.62 1.64
CA MET A 37 -5.67 -12.79 0.60
C MET A 37 -4.30 -13.31 0.16
N ARG A 38 -3.49 -13.83 1.10
CA ARG A 38 -2.19 -14.42 0.78
C ARG A 38 -2.27 -15.60 -0.17
N LYS A 39 -3.36 -16.36 -0.12
CA LYS A 39 -3.62 -17.48 -1.05
C LYS A 39 -4.25 -17.02 -2.38
N ARG A 40 -4.66 -15.77 -2.49
CA ARG A 40 -5.47 -15.26 -3.60
C ARG A 40 -5.06 -13.84 -4.00
N THR A 41 -3.77 -13.57 -4.05
CA THR A 41 -3.24 -12.25 -4.43
C THR A 41 -3.67 -11.83 -5.84
N GLN A 42 -4.02 -12.81 -6.71
CA GLN A 42 -4.60 -12.54 -8.03
C GLN A 42 -5.92 -11.74 -7.96
N LEU A 43 -6.71 -11.85 -6.90
CA LEU A 43 -7.97 -11.08 -6.76
C LEU A 43 -7.74 -9.56 -6.69
N VAL A 44 -6.52 -9.13 -6.40
CA VAL A 44 -6.11 -7.74 -6.31
C VAL A 44 -4.99 -7.41 -7.32
N GLY A 45 -4.94 -8.15 -8.43
CA GLY A 45 -4.09 -7.84 -9.58
C GLY A 45 -2.66 -8.39 -9.54
N PHE A 46 -2.27 -9.16 -8.50
CA PHE A 46 -0.94 -9.79 -8.44
C PHE A 46 -0.93 -11.19 -9.06
N GLU A 47 -1.52 -11.32 -10.23
CA GLU A 47 -1.40 -12.52 -11.04
C GLU A 47 -0.10 -12.48 -11.86
N THR A 48 0.56 -13.63 -12.01
CA THR A 48 1.76 -13.74 -12.84
C THR A 48 1.45 -13.32 -14.28
N GLY A 49 2.20 -12.35 -14.79
CA GLY A 49 1.98 -11.79 -16.12
C GLY A 49 2.52 -10.37 -16.26
N LEU A 50 2.42 -9.78 -17.44
CA LEU A 50 2.97 -8.44 -17.73
C LEU A 50 2.36 -7.35 -16.84
N ASN A 51 1.08 -7.46 -16.51
CA ASN A 51 0.36 -6.50 -15.66
C ASN A 51 0.83 -6.51 -14.20
N LYS A 52 1.48 -7.58 -13.72
CA LYS A 52 1.98 -7.64 -12.35
C LYS A 52 3.01 -6.54 -12.05
N HIS A 53 3.90 -6.24 -13.00
CA HIS A 53 4.85 -5.13 -12.86
C HIS A 53 4.14 -3.78 -12.71
N THR A 54 3.07 -3.59 -13.49
CA THR A 54 2.22 -2.40 -13.40
C THR A 54 1.50 -2.33 -12.07
N GLN A 55 0.99 -3.45 -11.56
CA GLN A 55 0.29 -3.48 -10.27
C GLN A 55 1.20 -3.06 -9.11
N TYR A 56 2.47 -3.52 -9.11
CA TYR A 56 3.45 -3.02 -8.12
C TYR A 56 3.66 -1.51 -8.27
N ALA A 57 3.81 -1.01 -9.50
CA ALA A 57 3.97 0.42 -9.73
C ALA A 57 2.73 1.21 -9.25
N ILE A 58 1.51 0.76 -9.55
CA ILE A 58 0.25 1.40 -9.13
C ILE A 58 0.21 1.54 -7.61
N GLU A 59 0.33 0.43 -6.89
CA GLU A 59 0.13 0.41 -5.44
C GLU A 59 1.13 1.29 -4.67
N PHE A 60 2.36 1.36 -5.14
CA PHE A 60 3.39 2.14 -4.46
C PHE A 60 3.47 3.59 -4.94
N LEU A 61 3.29 3.85 -6.25
CA LEU A 61 3.28 5.21 -6.79
C LEU A 61 2.10 6.02 -6.24
N ASP A 62 0.90 5.44 -6.22
CA ASP A 62 -0.29 6.10 -5.69
C ASP A 62 -0.16 6.43 -4.20
N ASN A 63 0.39 5.50 -3.42
CA ASN A 63 0.67 5.74 -2.01
C ASN A 63 1.75 6.81 -1.80
N ALA A 64 2.77 6.85 -2.65
CA ALA A 64 3.83 7.84 -2.59
C ALA A 64 3.33 9.25 -2.93
N ILE A 65 2.49 9.40 -3.96
CA ILE A 65 1.88 10.68 -4.32
C ILE A 65 0.97 11.17 -3.18
N ASP A 66 0.13 10.31 -2.62
CA ASP A 66 -0.70 10.65 -1.45
C ASP A 66 0.15 11.06 -0.24
N ALA A 67 1.32 10.44 -0.04
CA ALA A 67 2.24 10.81 1.03
C ALA A 67 2.88 12.19 0.80
N LEU A 68 3.20 12.54 -0.45
CA LEU A 68 3.72 13.86 -0.85
C LEU A 68 2.68 14.96 -0.63
N GLU A 69 1.46 14.74 -1.09
CA GLU A 69 0.36 15.67 -0.88
C GLU A 69 0.05 15.83 0.62
N SER A 70 0.01 14.73 1.37
CA SER A 70 -0.18 14.76 2.82
C SER A 70 0.92 15.54 3.55
N TRP A 71 2.17 15.42 3.10
CA TRP A 71 3.26 16.24 3.61
C TRP A 71 3.03 17.72 3.31
N TRP A 72 2.69 18.05 2.08
CA TRP A 72 2.46 19.43 1.65
C TRP A 72 1.37 20.13 2.46
N TRP A 73 0.27 19.43 2.73
CA TRP A 73 -0.84 19.99 3.52
C TRP A 73 -0.50 20.15 5.00
N LYS A 74 0.31 19.25 5.57
CA LYS A 74 0.67 19.27 7.00
C LYS A 74 1.87 20.13 7.33
N ALA A 75 2.73 20.45 6.36
CA ALA A 75 3.95 21.19 6.58
C ALA A 75 3.67 22.65 6.92
N LYS A 76 4.08 23.10 8.13
CA LYS A 76 3.99 24.51 8.55
C LYS A 76 4.89 25.43 7.71
N ARG A 77 6.03 24.93 7.23
CA ARG A 77 6.98 25.63 6.38
C ARG A 77 7.20 24.77 5.13
N ARG A 78 6.69 25.25 4.00
CA ARG A 78 6.85 24.60 2.71
C ARG A 78 8.10 25.13 2.01
N PRO A 79 8.82 24.31 1.23
CA PRO A 79 9.89 24.81 0.39
C PRO A 79 9.32 25.77 -0.67
N ARG A 80 10.13 26.73 -1.07
CA ARG A 80 9.82 27.55 -2.25
C ARG A 80 10.23 26.75 -3.48
N LEU A 81 9.28 26.12 -4.12
CA LEU A 81 9.52 25.44 -5.38
C LEU A 81 9.63 26.47 -6.51
N GLN A 82 10.53 26.27 -7.45
CA GLN A 82 10.52 26.99 -8.71
C GLN A 82 9.27 26.58 -9.51
N GLU A 83 8.82 27.42 -10.43
CA GLU A 83 7.63 27.12 -11.23
C GLU A 83 7.79 25.79 -11.98
N GLN A 84 8.95 25.56 -12.55
CA GLN A 84 9.34 24.31 -13.18
C GLN A 84 10.69 23.83 -12.64
N LEU A 85 10.93 22.54 -12.67
CA LEU A 85 12.22 21.98 -12.32
C LEU A 85 13.25 22.34 -13.41
N ASP A 86 14.44 22.81 -12.97
CA ASP A 86 15.53 23.21 -13.87
C ASP A 86 15.99 22.00 -14.73
N PRO A 87 15.93 22.09 -16.08
CA PRO A 87 16.35 21.02 -16.97
C PRO A 87 17.78 20.54 -16.74
N LYS A 88 18.70 21.42 -16.32
CA LYS A 88 20.09 21.05 -16.01
C LYS A 88 20.17 20.07 -14.84
N VAL A 89 19.31 20.24 -13.84
CA VAL A 89 19.24 19.33 -12.69
C VAL A 89 18.66 17.98 -13.12
N VAL A 90 17.68 17.98 -14.02
CA VAL A 90 17.12 16.74 -14.59
C VAL A 90 18.19 15.95 -15.33
N GLU A 91 18.96 16.61 -16.20
CA GLU A 91 20.02 15.95 -16.96
C GLU A 91 21.18 15.47 -16.07
N GLU A 92 21.56 16.25 -15.05
CA GLU A 92 22.56 15.82 -14.07
C GLU A 92 22.14 14.54 -13.33
N VAL A 93 20.88 14.50 -12.87
CA VAL A 93 20.33 13.33 -12.17
C VAL A 93 20.22 12.14 -13.12
N ARG A 94 19.76 12.36 -14.36
CA ARG A 94 19.67 11.31 -15.39
C ARG A 94 21.03 10.66 -15.63
N ALA A 95 22.05 11.46 -15.92
CA ALA A 95 23.38 10.96 -16.21
C ALA A 95 23.96 10.11 -15.06
N LYS A 96 23.78 10.57 -13.80
CA LYS A 96 24.24 9.83 -12.63
C LYS A 96 23.46 8.53 -12.38
N LEU A 97 22.15 8.50 -12.67
CA LEU A 97 21.34 7.28 -12.55
C LEU A 97 21.73 6.28 -13.65
N GLU A 98 21.92 6.72 -14.89
CA GLU A 98 22.33 5.87 -16.01
C GLU A 98 23.72 5.28 -15.79
N GLU A 99 24.68 6.06 -15.29
CA GLU A 99 26.01 5.56 -14.91
C GLU A 99 25.92 4.41 -13.91
N GLY A 100 25.07 4.52 -12.89
CA GLY A 100 24.88 3.46 -11.90
C GLY A 100 24.21 2.20 -12.45
N GLN A 101 23.50 2.26 -13.59
CA GLN A 101 22.84 1.10 -14.20
C GLN A 101 23.79 0.27 -15.10
N ILE A 102 24.79 0.90 -15.73
CA ILE A 102 25.66 0.27 -16.73
C ILE A 102 26.38 -0.95 -16.15
N ASP A 103 26.95 -0.83 -14.96
CA ASP A 103 27.72 -1.91 -14.34
C ASP A 103 26.85 -3.12 -13.98
N THR A 104 25.65 -2.87 -13.45
CA THR A 104 24.71 -3.92 -13.01
C THR A 104 24.21 -4.73 -14.20
N ILE A 105 23.82 -4.07 -15.29
CA ILE A 105 23.31 -4.72 -16.50
C ILE A 105 24.39 -5.49 -17.24
N SER A 106 25.61 -4.93 -17.31
CA SER A 106 26.75 -5.59 -17.94
C SER A 106 27.10 -6.88 -17.24
N LEU A 107 27.11 -6.88 -15.92
CA LEU A 107 27.40 -8.06 -15.11
C LEU A 107 26.33 -9.15 -15.28
N SER A 108 25.05 -8.78 -15.24
CA SER A 108 23.94 -9.75 -15.42
C SER A 108 23.98 -10.40 -16.81
N LYS A 109 24.16 -9.62 -17.88
CA LYS A 109 24.26 -10.14 -19.25
C LYS A 109 25.50 -11.01 -19.48
N GLN A 110 26.60 -10.71 -18.83
CA GLN A 110 27.81 -11.52 -18.91
C GLN A 110 27.60 -12.86 -18.22
N LEU A 111 26.98 -12.86 -17.04
CA LEU A 111 26.63 -14.06 -16.30
C LEU A 111 25.73 -15.00 -17.12
N GLU A 112 24.67 -14.46 -17.74
CA GLU A 112 23.80 -15.25 -18.64
C GLU A 112 24.54 -15.87 -19.82
N ARG A 113 25.45 -15.12 -20.45
CA ARG A 113 26.27 -15.62 -21.57
C ARG A 113 27.20 -16.75 -21.14
N ASP A 114 27.82 -16.59 -19.97
CA ASP A 114 28.78 -17.58 -19.45
C ASP A 114 28.05 -18.88 -19.06
N VAL A 115 26.86 -18.80 -18.45
CA VAL A 115 26.03 -19.96 -18.14
C VAL A 115 25.56 -20.67 -19.42
N ARG A 116 25.05 -19.93 -20.43
CA ARG A 116 24.63 -20.49 -21.72
C ARG A 116 25.80 -21.11 -22.51
N ALA A 117 27.00 -20.64 -22.28
CA ALA A 117 28.23 -21.19 -22.87
C ALA A 117 28.75 -22.43 -22.10
N GLY A 118 28.03 -22.89 -21.07
CA GLY A 118 28.43 -24.05 -20.26
C GLY A 118 29.64 -23.81 -19.37
N LYS A 119 29.96 -22.55 -19.07
CA LYS A 119 31.05 -22.22 -18.14
C LYS A 119 30.55 -22.42 -16.72
N GLU A 120 31.40 -23.04 -15.87
CA GLU A 120 31.16 -23.02 -14.42
C GLU A 120 31.20 -21.58 -13.92
N VAL A 121 30.05 -21.06 -13.52
CA VAL A 121 29.93 -19.74 -12.93
C VAL A 121 29.70 -19.91 -11.44
N GLU A 122 30.70 -19.55 -10.64
CA GLU A 122 30.59 -19.51 -9.20
C GLU A 122 29.70 -18.31 -8.82
N ILE A 123 28.41 -18.56 -8.63
CA ILE A 123 27.49 -17.57 -8.07
C ILE A 123 27.62 -17.67 -6.56
N PRO A 124 28.17 -16.63 -5.90
CA PRO A 124 28.33 -16.70 -4.46
C PRO A 124 26.96 -16.85 -3.82
N PRO A 125 26.81 -17.81 -2.87
CA PRO A 125 25.55 -17.99 -2.17
C PRO A 125 25.17 -16.66 -1.54
N ARG A 126 23.96 -16.17 -1.87
CA ARG A 126 23.47 -14.89 -1.35
C ARG A 126 23.38 -15.00 0.17
N ARG A 127 24.30 -14.36 0.87
CA ARG A 127 24.23 -14.22 2.34
C ARG A 127 22.92 -13.55 2.69
N LYS A 128 22.36 -13.85 3.87
CA LYS A 128 21.30 -13.03 4.45
C LYS A 128 21.86 -11.62 4.59
N GLU A 129 21.40 -10.72 3.74
CA GLU A 129 21.82 -9.33 3.78
C GLU A 129 21.47 -8.74 5.14
N THR A 130 22.45 -8.17 5.79
CA THR A 130 22.28 -7.49 7.08
C THR A 130 21.57 -6.15 6.88
N ILE A 131 21.01 -5.61 7.94
CA ILE A 131 20.45 -4.24 7.91
C ILE A 131 21.52 -3.23 7.48
N ASP A 132 22.77 -3.38 7.93
CA ASP A 132 23.86 -2.46 7.61
C ASP A 132 24.23 -2.48 6.12
N GLU A 133 24.23 -3.64 5.48
CA GLU A 133 24.43 -3.78 4.04
C GLU A 133 23.31 -3.05 3.27
N ARG A 134 22.06 -3.24 3.65
CA ARG A 134 20.90 -2.57 3.03
C ARG A 134 20.90 -1.06 3.26
N ILE A 135 21.34 -0.60 4.42
CA ILE A 135 21.55 0.83 4.69
C ILE A 135 22.65 1.40 3.79
N THR A 136 23.71 0.64 3.58
CA THR A 136 24.80 1.02 2.68
C THR A 136 24.31 1.11 1.23
N GLU A 137 23.47 0.19 0.79
CA GLU A 137 22.79 0.26 -0.52
C GLU A 137 21.89 1.48 -0.62
N PHE A 138 21.07 1.76 0.38
CA PHE A 138 20.23 2.95 0.40
C PHE A 138 21.05 4.25 0.32
N ARG A 139 22.17 4.33 1.04
CA ARG A 139 23.06 5.49 0.95
C ARG A 139 23.61 5.68 -0.43
N LYS A 140 23.95 4.61 -1.16
CA LYS A 140 24.37 4.66 -2.57
C LYS A 140 23.21 5.08 -3.48
N PHE A 141 22.00 4.53 -3.25
CA PHE A 141 20.80 4.83 -4.02
C PHE A 141 20.44 6.32 -3.99
N VAL A 142 20.60 7.01 -2.86
CA VAL A 142 20.25 8.45 -2.75
C VAL A 142 21.34 9.40 -3.30
N VAL A 143 22.55 8.92 -3.59
CA VAL A 143 23.65 9.78 -4.09
C VAL A 143 23.29 10.47 -5.41
N PRO A 144 22.80 9.78 -6.45
CA PRO A 144 22.37 10.42 -7.70
C PRO A 144 21.24 11.43 -7.52
N LEU A 145 20.39 11.23 -6.50
CA LEU A 145 19.22 12.06 -6.24
C LEU A 145 19.52 13.33 -5.42
N ARG A 146 20.75 13.50 -4.92
CA ARG A 146 21.16 14.67 -4.10
C ARG A 146 20.79 16.02 -4.70
N PRO A 147 20.93 16.28 -6.02
CA PRO A 147 20.52 17.56 -6.59
C PRO A 147 19.04 17.89 -6.41
N LEU A 148 18.16 16.88 -6.43
CA LEU A 148 16.73 17.03 -6.15
C LEU A 148 16.44 17.13 -4.65
N LEU A 149 17.07 16.27 -3.85
CA LEU A 149 16.88 16.24 -2.39
C LEU A 149 17.32 17.53 -1.72
N SER A 150 18.43 18.14 -2.15
CA SER A 150 18.91 19.41 -1.61
C SER A 150 17.95 20.58 -1.85
N LYS A 151 17.18 20.53 -2.94
CA LYS A 151 16.13 21.49 -3.28
C LYS A 151 14.78 21.16 -2.63
N ARG A 152 14.70 20.03 -1.89
CA ARG A 152 13.45 19.50 -1.34
C ARG A 152 12.38 19.30 -2.43
N GLU A 153 12.82 18.85 -3.59
CA GLU A 153 11.92 18.54 -4.69
C GLU A 153 10.99 17.39 -4.30
N PRO A 154 9.67 17.49 -4.57
CA PRO A 154 8.75 16.38 -4.38
C PRO A 154 9.00 15.31 -5.43
N ILE A 155 9.60 14.20 -5.02
CA ILE A 155 9.97 13.11 -5.94
C ILE A 155 9.38 11.79 -5.52
N VAL A 156 9.07 10.97 -6.54
CA VAL A 156 8.86 9.53 -6.41
C VAL A 156 9.80 8.81 -7.36
N VAL A 157 10.51 7.82 -6.87
CA VAL A 157 11.37 6.95 -7.67
C VAL A 157 10.81 5.53 -7.62
N ILE A 158 10.54 4.95 -8.77
CA ILE A 158 10.20 3.53 -8.94
C ILE A 158 11.36 2.90 -9.74
N GLU A 159 11.98 1.89 -9.19
CA GLU A 159 13.02 1.13 -9.87
C GLU A 159 12.68 -0.35 -9.90
N LEU A 160 12.78 -0.95 -11.08
CA LEU A 160 12.69 -2.37 -11.31
C LEU A 160 14.06 -2.89 -11.78
N LYS A 161 14.61 -3.86 -11.05
CA LYS A 161 15.84 -4.55 -11.43
C LYS A 161 15.61 -6.04 -11.58
N GLU A 162 16.03 -6.61 -12.68
CA GLU A 162 16.16 -8.06 -12.80
C GLU A 162 17.38 -8.51 -11.98
N VAL A 163 17.17 -9.48 -11.10
CA VAL A 163 18.22 -9.99 -10.21
C VAL A 163 18.33 -11.51 -10.31
N GLN A 164 19.56 -11.99 -10.30
CA GLN A 164 19.79 -13.43 -10.34
C GLN A 164 19.63 -14.05 -8.95
N MET A 165 18.71 -15.01 -8.83
CA MET A 165 18.48 -15.82 -7.64
C MET A 165 18.37 -17.30 -8.05
N PRO A 166 19.48 -17.99 -8.31
CA PRO A 166 19.47 -19.38 -8.82
C PRO A 166 18.84 -20.40 -7.88
N ASP A 167 18.76 -20.07 -6.58
CA ASP A 167 18.04 -20.83 -5.56
C ASP A 167 16.50 -20.78 -5.74
N LEU A 168 16.00 -19.81 -6.49
CA LEU A 168 14.57 -19.65 -6.80
C LEU A 168 14.24 -19.93 -8.26
N VAL A 169 15.05 -19.42 -9.19
CA VAL A 169 14.86 -19.57 -10.64
C VAL A 169 16.22 -19.82 -11.29
N PRO A 170 16.40 -20.91 -12.05
CA PRO A 170 17.60 -21.13 -12.84
C PRO A 170 17.91 -19.95 -13.76
N ILE A 171 19.18 -19.67 -14.01
CA ILE A 171 19.59 -18.52 -14.85
C ILE A 171 19.11 -18.69 -16.30
N ASP A 172 19.04 -19.96 -16.75
CA ASP A 172 18.63 -20.39 -18.09
C ASP A 172 17.18 -20.92 -18.14
N ASP A 173 16.33 -20.46 -17.20
CA ASP A 173 14.95 -20.92 -17.10
C ASP A 173 14.20 -20.80 -18.44
N GLU A 174 13.72 -21.93 -18.97
CA GLU A 174 13.05 -22.03 -20.27
C GLU A 174 11.64 -21.41 -20.22
N GLU A 175 10.99 -21.38 -19.06
CA GLU A 175 9.66 -20.77 -18.87
C GLU A 175 9.72 -19.24 -18.86
N GLY A 176 10.92 -18.66 -18.77
CA GLY A 176 11.15 -17.22 -18.80
C GLY A 176 10.78 -16.49 -17.53
N PHE A 177 10.75 -17.20 -16.39
CA PHE A 177 10.59 -16.59 -15.07
C PHE A 177 11.85 -15.85 -14.66
N LYS A 178 11.66 -14.72 -14.02
CA LYS A 178 12.73 -13.87 -13.51
C LYS A 178 12.38 -13.37 -12.11
N VAL A 179 13.40 -13.12 -11.31
CA VAL A 179 13.22 -12.44 -10.03
C VAL A 179 13.49 -10.95 -10.21
N TYR A 180 12.60 -10.14 -9.69
CA TYR A 180 12.72 -8.69 -9.75
C TYR A 180 12.89 -8.11 -8.36
N GLU A 181 13.86 -7.21 -8.24
CA GLU A 181 13.95 -6.28 -7.13
C GLU A 181 13.12 -5.06 -7.47
N PHE A 182 12.14 -4.75 -6.64
CA PHE A 182 11.33 -3.54 -6.72
C PHE A 182 11.76 -2.57 -5.65
N THR A 183 12.01 -1.33 -6.05
CA THR A 183 12.30 -0.23 -5.14
C THR A 183 11.33 0.91 -5.38
N CYS A 184 10.74 1.43 -4.30
CA CYS A 184 10.00 2.69 -4.30
C CYS A 184 10.59 3.63 -3.26
N PHE A 185 10.86 4.87 -3.66
CA PHE A 185 11.30 5.93 -2.77
C PHE A 185 10.48 7.19 -3.00
N ASP A 186 9.96 7.78 -1.94
CA ASP A 186 9.25 9.06 -1.97
C ASP A 186 9.84 10.06 -0.96
N THR A 187 9.64 11.34 -1.22
CA THR A 187 9.92 12.44 -0.29
C THR A 187 8.64 12.94 0.39
N GLY A 188 7.71 12.04 0.68
CA GLY A 188 6.42 12.35 1.30
C GLY A 188 6.50 12.53 2.81
N VAL A 189 5.35 12.45 3.45
CA VAL A 189 5.19 12.72 4.88
C VAL A 189 5.99 11.81 5.80
N GLY A 190 6.39 10.62 5.34
CA GLY A 190 7.00 9.58 6.14
C GLY A 190 6.09 9.02 7.24
N MET A 191 6.53 7.99 7.93
CA MET A 191 5.77 7.30 8.98
C MET A 191 6.47 7.40 10.34
N ILE A 192 5.69 7.48 11.41
CA ILE A 192 6.15 7.22 12.77
C ILE A 192 6.18 5.71 13.02
N LYS A 193 6.75 5.29 14.14
CA LYS A 193 6.90 3.86 14.46
C LYS A 193 5.56 3.12 14.48
N GLU A 194 4.54 3.72 15.09
CA GLU A 194 3.20 3.15 15.21
C GLU A 194 2.50 2.99 13.85
N ASP A 195 2.70 3.94 12.93
CA ASP A 195 2.17 3.87 11.57
C ASP A 195 2.94 2.83 10.75
N LEU A 196 4.27 2.78 10.94
CA LEU A 196 5.12 1.80 10.25
C LEU A 196 4.78 0.37 10.67
N GLU A 197 4.42 0.13 11.93
CA GLU A 197 3.96 -1.19 12.41
C GLU A 197 2.66 -1.63 11.73
N LYS A 198 1.78 -0.69 11.40
CA LYS A 198 0.51 -0.95 10.69
C LYS A 198 0.66 -1.00 9.18
N PHE A 199 1.71 -0.42 8.62
CA PHE A 199 1.93 -0.37 7.18
C PHE A 199 2.14 -1.77 6.61
N GLY A 200 1.32 -2.18 5.64
CA GLY A 200 1.33 -3.53 5.07
C GLY A 200 0.52 -4.57 5.85
N ILE A 201 -0.28 -4.15 6.83
CA ILE A 201 -1.31 -4.95 7.49
C ILE A 201 -2.64 -4.72 6.77
N TYR A 202 -3.35 -5.80 6.44
CA TYR A 202 -4.66 -5.71 5.76
C TYR A 202 -5.68 -4.94 6.59
N LEU A 203 -6.44 -4.08 5.94
CA LEU A 203 -7.47 -3.21 6.52
C LEU A 203 -6.90 -2.14 7.48
N ALA A 204 -5.60 -2.04 7.65
CA ALA A 204 -4.96 -0.96 8.39
C ALA A 204 -4.73 0.23 7.45
N SER A 205 -5.69 1.14 7.39
CA SER A 205 -5.60 2.35 6.57
C SER A 205 -6.12 3.56 7.34
N SER A 206 -5.38 4.63 7.35
CA SER A 206 -5.85 5.93 7.87
C SER A 206 -6.88 6.60 6.94
N LYS A 207 -7.10 6.02 5.76
CA LYS A 207 -7.94 6.58 4.69
C LYS A 207 -9.33 5.93 4.64
N SER A 208 -9.52 4.73 5.21
CA SER A 208 -10.76 3.95 5.11
C SER A 208 -11.90 4.46 6.00
N GLU A 209 -11.59 5.12 7.12
CA GLU A 209 -12.61 5.57 8.07
C GLU A 209 -13.35 6.85 7.65
N LYS A 210 -12.88 7.56 6.63
CA LYS A 210 -13.42 8.84 6.23
C LYS A 210 -13.57 8.91 4.72
N LEU A 211 -14.79 9.20 4.26
CA LEU A 211 -15.05 9.47 2.85
C LEU A 211 -14.31 10.73 2.42
N ARG A 212 -13.24 10.52 1.68
CA ARG A 212 -12.36 11.58 1.16
C ARG A 212 -11.80 11.13 -0.18
N GLN A 213 -11.60 12.07 -1.09
CA GLN A 213 -10.89 11.79 -2.34
C GLN A 213 -9.45 11.35 -2.02
N THR A 214 -9.11 10.12 -2.33
CA THR A 214 -7.77 9.51 -2.18
C THR A 214 -7.53 8.52 -3.30
N ARG A 215 -6.26 8.22 -3.63
CA ARG A 215 -5.90 7.22 -4.65
C ARG A 215 -6.11 5.79 -4.16
N GLY A 216 -6.01 5.55 -2.88
CA GLY A 216 -6.26 4.24 -2.28
C GLY A 216 -6.88 4.37 -0.90
N SER A 217 -8.02 3.70 -0.66
CA SER A 217 -8.75 3.78 0.63
C SER A 217 -8.97 2.43 1.30
N GLN A 218 -8.81 1.33 0.58
CA GLN A 218 -9.26 0.02 1.03
C GLN A 218 -8.28 -0.70 1.98
N GLY A 219 -7.00 -0.29 2.01
CA GLY A 219 -5.98 -0.94 2.83
C GLY A 219 -5.61 -2.35 2.37
N PHE A 220 -5.70 -2.63 1.06
CA PHE A 220 -5.35 -3.91 0.45
C PHE A 220 -4.08 -3.87 -0.40
N GLY A 221 -3.72 -2.75 -1.01
CA GLY A 221 -2.66 -2.65 -2.00
C GLY A 221 -1.29 -3.08 -1.50
N ALA A 222 -0.67 -2.32 -0.62
CA ALA A 222 0.64 -2.65 -0.06
C ALA A 222 0.67 -4.02 0.67
N PRO A 223 -0.35 -4.40 1.50
CA PRO A 223 -0.40 -5.73 2.09
C PRO A 223 -0.40 -6.87 1.06
N SER A 224 -1.09 -6.69 -0.07
CA SER A 224 -1.15 -7.71 -1.12
C SER A 224 0.15 -7.80 -1.90
N ALA A 225 0.80 -6.67 -2.19
CA ALA A 225 2.13 -6.62 -2.77
C ALA A 225 3.16 -7.33 -1.88
N PHE A 226 3.14 -7.07 -0.57
CA PHE A 226 4.02 -7.75 0.39
C PHE A 226 3.75 -9.25 0.47
N SER A 227 2.47 -9.64 0.44
CA SER A 227 2.08 -11.05 0.43
C SER A 227 2.54 -11.77 -0.83
N ASP A 228 2.37 -11.16 -2.02
CA ASP A 228 2.85 -11.72 -3.29
C ASP A 228 4.39 -11.83 -3.30
N ALA A 229 5.10 -10.78 -2.93
CA ALA A 229 6.55 -10.76 -2.84
C ALA A 229 7.09 -11.89 -1.96
N GLN A 230 6.51 -12.07 -0.77
CA GLN A 230 6.90 -13.12 0.17
C GLN A 230 6.48 -14.51 -0.29
N ASN A 231 5.33 -14.67 -0.91
CA ASN A 231 4.88 -15.96 -1.42
C ASN A 231 5.76 -16.45 -2.58
N THR A 232 6.24 -15.54 -3.41
CA THR A 232 7.01 -15.87 -4.60
C THR A 232 8.50 -16.00 -4.36
N THR A 233 9.05 -15.30 -3.37
CA THR A 233 10.51 -15.28 -3.15
C THR A 233 10.93 -15.71 -1.74
N GLY A 234 10.03 -15.74 -0.77
CA GLY A 234 10.37 -15.99 0.63
C GLY A 234 11.26 -14.92 1.27
N LYS A 235 11.46 -13.75 0.61
CA LYS A 235 12.34 -12.70 1.12
C LYS A 235 11.56 -11.69 1.98
N PRO A 236 12.20 -11.08 2.99
CA PRO A 236 11.57 -10.05 3.81
C PRO A 236 11.44 -8.72 3.04
N ILE A 237 10.56 -7.87 3.52
CA ILE A 237 10.38 -6.50 3.05
C ILE A 237 11.32 -5.58 3.82
N PHE A 238 12.11 -4.79 3.11
CA PHE A 238 12.97 -3.78 3.70
C PHE A 238 12.32 -2.40 3.56
N THR A 239 12.27 -1.64 4.67
CA THR A 239 11.66 -0.31 4.69
C THR A 239 12.48 0.65 5.52
N ILE A 240 12.67 1.86 4.99
CA ILE A 240 13.19 3.02 5.71
C ILE A 240 12.10 4.08 5.66
N SER A 241 11.74 4.68 6.79
CA SER A 241 10.81 5.80 6.80
C SER A 241 11.27 6.89 7.76
N LYS A 242 11.27 8.14 7.30
CA LYS A 242 11.60 9.32 8.08
C LYS A 242 10.43 10.28 8.07
N ARG A 243 9.83 10.52 9.23
CA ARG A 243 8.74 11.47 9.36
C ARG A 243 9.24 12.90 9.15
N PHE A 244 8.45 13.76 8.49
CA PHE A 244 8.85 15.12 8.11
C PHE A 244 9.25 16.04 9.26
N ASN A 245 8.89 15.71 10.49
CA ASN A 245 9.24 16.42 11.74
C ASN A 245 10.16 15.59 12.65
N SER A 246 10.80 14.54 12.14
CA SER A 246 11.71 13.67 12.86
C SER A 246 13.14 13.90 12.41
N GLU A 247 14.10 13.81 13.34
CA GLU A 247 15.53 13.88 13.02
C GLU A 247 16.02 12.55 12.46
N ASN A 248 15.52 11.42 13.01
CA ASN A 248 15.94 10.09 12.64
C ASN A 248 14.94 9.41 11.72
N ALA A 249 15.46 8.54 10.88
CA ALA A 249 14.69 7.55 10.10
C ALA A 249 14.57 6.24 10.89
N ILE A 250 13.49 5.52 10.68
CA ILE A 250 13.27 4.17 11.21
C ILE A 250 13.59 3.19 10.09
N VAL A 251 14.47 2.23 10.36
CA VAL A 251 14.89 1.18 9.44
C VAL A 251 14.39 -0.16 9.97
N THR A 252 13.74 -0.94 9.13
CA THR A 252 13.21 -2.26 9.51
C THR A 252 13.23 -3.24 8.35
N ASN A 253 13.39 -4.52 8.70
CA ASN A 253 13.28 -5.63 7.78
C ASN A 253 12.29 -6.64 8.38
N PHE A 254 11.20 -6.96 7.68
CA PHE A 254 10.09 -7.71 8.26
C PHE A 254 9.39 -8.63 7.26
N TYR A 255 8.67 -9.59 7.83
CA TYR A 255 7.64 -10.37 7.14
C TYR A 255 6.25 -9.94 7.61
N THR A 256 5.26 -9.96 6.73
CA THR A 256 3.85 -9.98 7.12
C THR A 256 3.42 -11.41 7.40
N THR A 257 2.52 -11.62 8.37
CA THR A 257 2.11 -12.96 8.79
C THR A 257 0.67 -13.29 8.38
N THR A 258 0.31 -14.56 8.39
CA THR A 258 -1.08 -14.99 8.17
C THR A 258 -2.02 -14.60 9.31
N ALA A 259 -1.49 -14.19 10.46
CA ALA A 259 -2.23 -13.62 11.58
C ALA A 259 -2.51 -12.12 11.42
N ASN A 260 -2.13 -11.53 10.27
CA ASN A 260 -2.24 -10.10 9.99
C ASN A 260 -1.38 -9.22 10.92
N THR A 261 -0.18 -9.69 11.21
CA THR A 261 0.83 -8.99 12.03
C THR A 261 2.15 -8.92 11.29
N LYS A 262 3.14 -8.23 11.84
CA LYS A 262 4.52 -8.23 11.37
C LYS A 262 5.42 -9.09 12.24
N ASP A 263 6.41 -9.69 11.58
CA ASP A 263 7.51 -10.40 12.20
C ASP A 263 8.83 -9.77 11.75
N HIS A 264 9.50 -9.07 12.66
CA HIS A 264 10.73 -8.32 12.37
C HIS A 264 11.94 -9.25 12.40
N VAL A 265 12.68 -9.30 11.29
CA VAL A 265 13.96 -10.04 11.19
C VAL A 265 15.17 -9.12 11.32
N GLY A 266 14.94 -7.83 11.43
CA GLY A 266 15.95 -6.82 11.68
C GLY A 266 15.32 -5.46 11.88
N GLY A 267 15.70 -4.76 12.96
CA GLY A 267 15.08 -3.52 13.42
C GLY A 267 13.81 -3.77 14.24
N PRO A 268 12.99 -2.70 14.43
CA PRO A 268 13.24 -1.33 13.98
C PRO A 268 14.43 -0.66 14.66
N VAL A 269 15.27 0.00 13.87
CA VAL A 269 16.43 0.77 14.34
C VAL A 269 16.25 2.22 13.89
N GLU A 270 16.52 3.16 14.81
CA GLU A 270 16.50 4.58 14.50
C GLU A 270 17.90 5.08 14.16
N MET A 271 18.05 5.84 13.08
CA MET A 271 19.32 6.41 12.67
C MET A 271 19.16 7.65 11.80
N ASP A 272 20.20 8.49 11.78
CA ASP A 272 20.26 9.58 10.82
C ASP A 272 20.66 9.09 9.41
N LEU A 273 19.87 9.46 8.42
CA LEU A 273 20.08 9.12 7.02
C LEU A 273 19.98 10.36 6.12
N PRO A 274 20.69 10.37 4.97
CA PRO A 274 20.92 11.56 4.15
C PRO A 274 19.72 11.95 3.26
N PHE A 275 18.53 12.05 3.87
CA PHE A 275 17.33 12.61 3.25
C PHE A 275 16.47 13.32 4.30
N HIS A 276 15.61 14.24 3.87
CA HIS A 276 14.85 15.07 4.79
C HIS A 276 13.67 14.32 5.43
N HIS A 277 12.88 13.65 4.63
CA HIS A 277 11.71 12.86 5.02
C HIS A 277 11.25 12.01 3.84
N GLY A 278 10.37 11.04 4.11
CA GLY A 278 9.83 10.16 3.09
C GLY A 278 9.91 8.69 3.45
N THR A 279 9.65 7.83 2.48
CA THR A 279 9.67 6.38 2.67
C THR A 279 10.42 5.70 1.53
N PHE A 280 11.27 4.75 1.87
CA PHE A 280 11.96 3.84 0.96
C PHE A 280 11.49 2.42 1.25
N ILE A 281 11.11 1.70 0.20
CA ILE A 281 10.67 0.31 0.27
C ILE A 281 11.45 -0.48 -0.76
N LYS A 282 11.97 -1.63 -0.35
CA LYS A 282 12.60 -2.61 -1.22
C LYS A 282 12.02 -3.99 -0.96
N LEU A 283 11.65 -4.68 -2.02
CA LEU A 283 11.13 -6.04 -1.98
C LEU A 283 11.53 -6.83 -3.24
N PHE A 284 11.32 -8.14 -3.20
CA PHE A 284 11.61 -9.02 -4.33
C PHE A 284 10.36 -9.82 -4.68
N TYR A 285 10.10 -10.00 -5.97
CA TYR A 285 9.01 -10.83 -6.45
C TYR A 285 9.40 -11.59 -7.72
N LEU A 286 8.73 -12.70 -7.96
CA LEU A 286 8.90 -13.52 -9.15
C LEU A 286 7.83 -13.18 -10.18
N ASN A 287 8.23 -13.03 -11.43
CA ASN A 287 7.32 -12.80 -12.55
C ASN A 287 7.95 -13.28 -13.87
N ILE A 288 7.16 -13.26 -14.94
CA ILE A 288 7.67 -13.42 -16.31
C ILE A 288 8.52 -12.22 -16.72
N GLN A 289 9.26 -12.36 -17.81
CA GLN A 289 10.15 -11.31 -18.31
C GLN A 289 9.41 -9.98 -18.51
N TYR A 290 10.00 -8.90 -18.00
CA TYR A 290 9.50 -7.53 -18.17
C TYR A 290 9.43 -7.14 -19.65
N ARG A 291 8.36 -6.42 -20.00
CA ARG A 291 8.22 -5.75 -21.30
C ARG A 291 7.81 -4.30 -21.10
N ARG A 292 8.36 -3.41 -21.93
CA ARG A 292 7.90 -2.01 -22.01
C ARG A 292 6.48 -1.94 -22.52
N GLY A 293 5.80 -0.86 -22.25
CA GLY A 293 4.41 -0.63 -22.64
C GLY A 293 3.38 -0.93 -21.55
N TYR A 294 3.83 -1.16 -20.31
CA TYR A 294 2.98 -1.49 -19.16
C TYR A 294 3.27 -0.58 -17.97
N ALA A 295 4.21 -0.94 -17.10
CA ALA A 295 4.54 -0.16 -15.91
C ALA A 295 5.13 1.22 -16.24
N ASP A 296 5.93 1.30 -17.29
CA ASP A 296 6.49 2.55 -17.84
C ASP A 296 5.38 3.51 -18.30
N ILE A 297 4.43 3.03 -19.09
CA ILE A 297 3.28 3.84 -19.52
C ILE A 297 2.44 4.30 -18.32
N TYR A 298 2.22 3.42 -17.32
CA TYR A 298 1.51 3.83 -16.13
C TYR A 298 2.20 5.00 -15.40
N CYS A 299 3.52 4.92 -15.21
CA CYS A 299 4.30 6.00 -14.59
C CYS A 299 4.25 7.29 -15.40
N GLU A 300 4.31 7.20 -16.73
CA GLU A 300 4.15 8.34 -17.64
C GLU A 300 2.77 9.00 -17.47
N MET A 301 1.69 8.22 -17.58
CA MET A 301 0.33 8.72 -17.42
C MET A 301 0.08 9.31 -16.03
N ALA A 302 0.60 8.66 -14.98
CA ALA A 302 0.53 9.19 -13.63
C ALA A 302 1.24 10.55 -13.51
N SER A 303 2.34 10.77 -14.22
CA SER A 303 3.06 12.05 -14.24
C SER A 303 2.26 13.17 -14.91
N LEU A 304 1.46 12.84 -15.92
CA LEU A 304 0.58 13.81 -16.57
C LEU A 304 -0.53 14.29 -15.62
N LEU A 305 -1.13 13.36 -14.88
CA LEU A 305 -2.21 13.64 -13.93
C LEU A 305 -1.70 14.27 -12.61
N ASN A 306 -0.42 14.13 -12.31
CA ASN A 306 0.21 14.62 -11.07
C ASN A 306 1.38 15.56 -11.37
N SER A 307 1.11 16.60 -12.14
CA SER A 307 2.11 17.57 -12.63
C SER A 307 2.91 18.29 -11.52
N HIS A 308 2.49 18.20 -10.27
CA HIS A 308 3.12 18.75 -9.07
C HIS A 308 4.19 17.84 -8.47
N VAL A 309 4.46 16.66 -9.05
CA VAL A 309 5.42 15.68 -8.56
C VAL A 309 6.41 15.32 -9.66
N THR A 310 7.69 15.20 -9.33
CA THR A 310 8.70 14.61 -10.23
C THR A 310 8.68 13.09 -10.05
N ILE A 311 8.37 12.35 -11.12
CA ILE A 311 8.37 10.89 -11.13
C ILE A 311 9.59 10.40 -11.90
N ILE A 312 10.33 9.46 -11.30
CA ILE A 312 11.48 8.79 -11.91
C ILE A 312 11.15 7.30 -12.00
N PHE A 313 11.17 6.76 -13.20
CA PHE A 313 11.00 5.33 -13.45
C PHE A 313 12.24 4.75 -14.10
N ILE A 314 12.82 3.70 -13.49
CA ILE A 314 13.98 2.98 -13.99
C ILE A 314 13.56 1.56 -14.32
N ASP A 315 13.65 1.20 -15.60
CA ASP A 315 13.25 -0.13 -16.07
C ASP A 315 14.36 -1.18 -15.88
N PRO A 316 14.05 -2.49 -15.95
CA PRO A 316 15.04 -3.56 -15.81
C PRO A 316 16.14 -3.55 -16.88
N TYR A 317 15.96 -2.79 -17.96
CA TYR A 317 16.96 -2.62 -19.01
C TYR A 317 17.88 -1.42 -18.78
N GLY A 318 17.71 -0.72 -17.65
CA GLY A 318 18.50 0.44 -17.26
C GLY A 318 18.09 1.74 -17.90
N GLN A 319 16.95 1.79 -18.57
CA GLN A 319 16.44 3.06 -19.09
C GLN A 319 15.89 3.90 -17.93
N VAL A 320 16.39 5.12 -17.84
CA VAL A 320 15.96 6.11 -16.85
C VAL A 320 14.98 7.07 -17.49
N ASN A 321 13.71 7.00 -17.08
CA ASN A 321 12.65 7.93 -17.49
C ASN A 321 12.40 8.90 -16.33
N ILE A 322 12.68 10.19 -16.55
CA ILE A 322 12.41 11.26 -15.60
C ILE A 322 11.29 12.11 -16.16
N TYR A 323 10.19 12.18 -15.43
CA TYR A 323 9.04 13.03 -15.69
C TYR A 323 9.08 14.19 -14.68
N PRO A 324 9.67 15.34 -15.06
CA PRO A 324 9.88 16.44 -14.13
C PRO A 324 8.55 17.12 -13.78
N ARG A 325 8.47 17.60 -12.56
CA ARG A 325 7.37 18.44 -12.09
C ARG A 325 7.22 19.68 -12.99
N ARG A 326 5.99 20.01 -13.37
CA ARG A 326 5.66 21.10 -14.30
C ARG A 326 4.99 22.28 -13.62
N VAL A 327 4.42 22.10 -12.43
CA VAL A 327 3.76 23.15 -11.66
C VAL A 327 4.29 23.18 -10.23
N SER A 328 4.36 24.37 -9.64
CA SER A 328 4.79 24.54 -8.23
C SER A 328 3.62 24.41 -7.24
N GLN A 329 2.39 24.47 -7.73
CA GLN A 329 1.19 24.41 -6.95
C GLN A 329 0.75 22.95 -6.72
N PHE A 330 0.54 22.61 -5.46
CA PHE A 330 -0.08 21.35 -5.08
C PHE A 330 -1.60 21.48 -5.06
N PRO A 331 -2.33 20.37 -5.27
CA PRO A 331 -3.78 20.39 -5.13
C PRO A 331 -4.20 20.76 -3.71
N GLU A 332 -5.37 21.35 -3.57
CA GLU A 332 -5.95 21.62 -2.26
C GLU A 332 -6.24 20.32 -1.50
N GLU A 333 -6.20 20.40 -0.16
CA GLU A 333 -6.57 19.25 0.65
C GLU A 333 -8.05 18.90 0.48
N PRO A 334 -8.39 17.70 -0.02
CA PRO A 334 -9.77 17.29 -0.18
C PRO A 334 -10.51 17.28 1.15
N LYS A 335 -11.72 17.82 1.17
CA LYS A 335 -12.58 17.83 2.35
C LYS A 335 -13.15 16.44 2.61
N TYR A 336 -13.40 16.13 3.87
CA TYR A 336 -14.13 14.93 4.23
C TYR A 336 -15.59 15.06 3.82
N ALA A 337 -16.09 14.10 3.07
CA ALA A 337 -17.50 13.99 2.74
C ALA A 337 -18.25 13.29 3.89
N GLN A 338 -19.28 13.96 4.41
CA GLN A 338 -20.24 13.27 5.27
C GLN A 338 -21.21 12.48 4.39
N PRO A 339 -21.67 11.27 4.83
CA PRO A 339 -22.67 10.52 4.10
C PRO A 339 -23.92 11.35 3.82
N HIS A 340 -24.46 11.22 2.59
CA HIS A 340 -25.69 11.90 2.24
C HIS A 340 -26.90 11.07 2.70
N PRO A 341 -27.88 11.69 3.39
CA PRO A 341 -29.00 10.93 3.96
C PRO A 341 -29.74 10.04 2.96
N ALA A 342 -29.93 10.49 1.73
CA ALA A 342 -30.66 9.73 0.70
C ALA A 342 -29.93 8.45 0.23
N SER A 343 -28.62 8.32 0.49
CA SER A 343 -27.84 7.14 0.08
C SER A 343 -27.68 6.09 1.19
N ILE A 344 -28.04 6.42 2.42
CA ILE A 344 -27.83 5.57 3.60
C ILE A 344 -28.93 4.51 3.71
N ARG A 345 -28.52 3.27 3.89
CA ARG A 345 -29.42 2.14 4.19
C ARG A 345 -29.51 1.91 5.70
N ILE A 346 -30.53 1.16 6.13
CA ILE A 346 -30.80 0.94 7.57
C ILE A 346 -29.60 0.30 8.30
N GLY A 347 -28.90 -0.63 7.68
CA GLY A 347 -27.71 -1.24 8.29
C GLY A 347 -26.60 -0.20 8.53
N GLU A 348 -26.28 0.60 7.52
CA GLU A 348 -25.29 1.68 7.62
C GLU A 348 -25.69 2.75 8.65
N PHE A 349 -26.98 3.09 8.72
CA PHE A 349 -27.51 4.00 9.75
C PHE A 349 -27.31 3.44 11.16
N GLN A 350 -27.54 2.15 11.35
CA GLN A 350 -27.34 1.47 12.62
C GLN A 350 -25.86 1.42 13.00
N ASP A 351 -24.97 1.17 12.04
CA ASP A 351 -23.53 1.14 12.29
C ASP A 351 -23.00 2.54 12.62
N LEU A 352 -23.40 3.58 11.87
CA LEU A 352 -23.08 4.96 12.19
C LEU A 352 -23.57 5.39 13.58
N LEU A 353 -24.75 4.89 13.99
CA LEU A 353 -25.30 5.17 15.31
C LEU A 353 -24.50 4.48 16.44
N ARG A 354 -23.98 3.28 16.20
CA ARG A 354 -23.14 2.56 17.17
C ARG A 354 -21.75 3.16 17.31
N GLU A 355 -21.20 3.66 16.20
CA GLU A 355 -19.85 4.19 16.13
C GLU A 355 -19.77 5.69 16.51
N THR A 356 -20.90 6.37 16.60
CA THR A 356 -20.93 7.81 16.87
C THR A 356 -20.37 8.13 18.25
N ARG A 357 -19.62 9.23 18.32
CA ARG A 357 -19.18 9.84 19.60
C ARG A 357 -20.18 10.87 20.14
N GLU A 358 -21.23 11.15 19.39
CA GLU A 358 -22.27 12.08 19.81
C GLU A 358 -23.16 11.43 20.85
N THR A 359 -23.46 12.17 21.92
CA THR A 359 -24.18 11.63 23.07
C THR A 359 -25.69 11.68 22.93
N ASP A 360 -26.22 12.44 21.96
CA ASP A 360 -27.63 12.63 21.74
C ASP A 360 -28.05 12.60 20.26
N LEU A 361 -29.33 12.44 19.97
CA LEU A 361 -29.87 12.40 18.61
C LEU A 361 -29.63 13.70 17.84
N ARG A 362 -29.56 14.85 18.53
CA ARG A 362 -29.25 16.12 17.88
C ARG A 362 -27.86 16.08 17.28
N GLY A 363 -26.86 15.75 18.09
CA GLY A 363 -25.47 15.65 17.67
C GLY A 363 -25.30 14.63 16.54
N PHE A 364 -25.84 13.43 16.72
CA PHE A 364 -25.79 12.39 15.72
C PHE A 364 -26.37 12.85 14.37
N LEU A 365 -27.64 13.26 14.32
CA LEU A 365 -28.29 13.62 13.07
C LEU A 365 -27.62 14.81 12.37
N THR A 366 -27.17 15.82 13.12
CA THR A 366 -26.61 17.04 12.50
C THR A 366 -25.14 16.96 12.15
N LYS A 367 -24.38 16.01 12.72
CA LYS A 367 -22.93 15.88 12.49
C LYS A 367 -22.54 14.64 11.72
N ALA A 368 -23.35 13.58 11.74
CA ALA A 368 -23.03 12.35 10.99
C ALA A 368 -23.38 12.48 9.50
N PHE A 369 -24.28 13.38 9.13
CA PHE A 369 -24.78 13.49 7.75
C PHE A 369 -24.61 14.89 7.18
N CYS A 370 -24.29 14.98 5.87
CA CYS A 370 -24.34 16.25 5.16
C CYS A 370 -25.79 16.67 4.86
N ARG A 371 -26.01 17.96 4.62
CA ARG A 371 -27.33 18.52 4.26
C ARG A 371 -28.46 18.26 5.25
N LEU A 372 -28.17 17.87 6.48
CA LEU A 372 -29.15 17.65 7.52
C LEU A 372 -29.11 18.79 8.56
N SER A 373 -30.00 19.76 8.43
CA SER A 373 -30.10 20.89 9.36
C SER A 373 -30.77 20.48 10.68
N THR A 374 -30.53 21.27 11.73
CA THR A 374 -31.20 21.06 13.05
C THR A 374 -32.72 21.05 12.95
N ASN A 375 -33.33 21.88 12.07
CA ASN A 375 -34.77 21.90 11.89
C ASN A 375 -35.26 20.59 11.25
N LYS A 376 -34.53 20.08 10.24
CA LYS A 376 -34.86 18.81 9.63
C LYS A 376 -34.70 17.64 10.59
N ALA A 377 -33.65 17.64 11.40
CA ALA A 377 -33.47 16.67 12.47
C ALA A 377 -34.66 16.66 13.47
N LYS A 378 -35.14 17.85 13.85
CA LYS A 378 -36.36 17.97 14.70
C LYS A 378 -37.60 17.35 14.04
N THR A 379 -37.78 17.60 12.73
CA THR A 379 -38.90 16.99 11.98
C THR A 379 -38.81 15.48 11.97
N ILE A 380 -37.64 14.93 11.69
CA ILE A 380 -37.37 13.47 11.69
C ILE A 380 -37.73 12.86 13.05
N VAL A 381 -37.19 13.41 14.13
CA VAL A 381 -37.42 12.93 15.49
C VAL A 381 -38.89 13.06 15.87
N SER A 382 -39.55 14.15 15.50
CA SER A 382 -40.98 14.37 15.74
C SER A 382 -41.85 13.35 15.00
N ASN A 383 -41.55 13.06 13.75
CA ASN A 383 -42.28 12.08 12.94
C ASN A 383 -42.08 10.64 13.49
N ALA A 384 -40.83 10.30 13.85
CA ALA A 384 -40.56 9.04 14.53
C ALA A 384 -41.33 8.89 15.84
N SER A 385 -41.41 9.96 16.66
CA SER A 385 -42.20 9.98 17.90
C SER A 385 -43.70 9.80 17.67
N LYS A 386 -44.28 10.36 16.61
CA LYS A 386 -45.67 10.11 16.24
C LYS A 386 -45.93 8.64 15.95
N ASP A 387 -45.04 7.98 15.25
CA ASP A 387 -45.17 6.54 14.94
C ASP A 387 -44.94 5.66 16.17
N LEU A 388 -44.06 6.06 17.10
CA LEU A 388 -43.85 5.41 18.39
C LEU A 388 -45.15 5.48 19.27
N ARG A 389 -45.76 6.66 19.38
CA ARG A 389 -47.03 6.82 20.11
C ARG A 389 -48.13 5.93 19.57
N ARG A 390 -48.23 5.75 18.26
CA ARG A 390 -49.18 4.80 17.64
C ARG A 390 -48.97 3.35 18.10
N ARG A 391 -47.75 3.05 18.54
CA ARG A 391 -47.36 1.73 19.08
C ARG A 391 -47.30 1.69 20.61
N HIS A 392 -47.77 2.75 21.28
CA HIS A 392 -47.76 2.89 22.76
C HIS A 392 -46.34 2.84 23.36
N LEU A 393 -45.35 3.38 22.62
CA LEU A 393 -43.96 3.53 23.05
C LEU A 393 -43.65 4.97 23.41
N ASP A 394 -42.57 5.19 24.16
CA ASP A 394 -42.11 6.51 24.59
C ASP A 394 -41.64 7.39 23.45
N ASP A 395 -41.76 8.69 23.62
CA ASP A 395 -41.35 9.70 22.63
C ASP A 395 -39.84 9.86 22.57
N LEU A 396 -39.35 9.91 21.37
CA LEU A 396 -37.97 10.39 21.13
C LEU A 396 -37.88 11.91 21.23
N LYS A 397 -36.79 12.39 21.80
CA LYS A 397 -36.44 13.82 21.86
C LYS A 397 -35.09 14.04 21.22
N MET A 398 -34.81 15.28 20.82
CA MET A 398 -33.48 15.64 20.29
C MET A 398 -32.36 15.38 21.32
N SER A 399 -32.67 15.38 22.59
CA SER A 399 -31.77 15.06 23.71
C SER A 399 -31.77 13.58 24.12
N THR A 400 -32.49 12.71 23.42
CA THR A 400 -32.46 11.27 23.71
C THR A 400 -31.04 10.74 23.46
N PRO A 401 -30.45 10.05 24.45
CA PRO A 401 -29.11 9.49 24.28
C PRO A 401 -29.06 8.44 23.17
N THR A 402 -28.00 8.42 22.41
CA THR A 402 -27.83 7.51 21.26
C THR A 402 -27.66 6.06 21.64
N ASP A 403 -27.08 5.81 22.81
CA ASP A 403 -26.82 4.47 23.37
C ASP A 403 -28.01 3.80 24.06
N THR A 404 -29.11 4.55 24.30
CA THR A 404 -30.34 4.03 24.98
C THR A 404 -31.40 3.56 24.01
N LEU A 405 -31.21 3.76 22.71
CA LEU A 405 -32.25 3.47 21.72
C LEU A 405 -32.48 1.97 21.53
N SER A 406 -33.75 1.55 21.65
CA SER A 406 -34.17 0.22 21.27
C SER A 406 -34.16 0.01 19.76
N LYS A 407 -34.13 -1.26 19.33
CA LYS A 407 -34.17 -1.62 17.92
C LYS A 407 -35.38 -1.02 17.18
N THR A 408 -36.57 -1.03 17.84
CA THR A 408 -37.78 -0.47 17.26
C THR A 408 -37.74 1.03 17.11
N GLU A 409 -37.14 1.75 18.07
CA GLU A 409 -36.94 3.20 17.97
C GLU A 409 -35.97 3.56 16.84
N VAL A 410 -34.90 2.81 16.69
CA VAL A 410 -33.92 2.99 15.57
C VAL A 410 -34.59 2.74 14.22
N GLU A 411 -35.44 1.69 14.09
CA GLU A 411 -36.15 1.40 12.84
C GLU A 411 -37.15 2.52 12.47
N LEU A 412 -37.88 3.04 13.42
CA LEU A 412 -38.86 4.13 13.19
C LEU A 412 -38.16 5.47 12.95
N LEU A 413 -37.05 5.72 13.64
CA LEU A 413 -36.20 6.89 13.39
C LEU A 413 -35.64 6.84 11.98
N TYR A 414 -35.08 5.71 11.54
CA TYR A 414 -34.59 5.51 10.19
C TYR A 414 -35.68 5.67 9.12
N ARG A 415 -36.88 5.11 9.37
CA ARG A 415 -38.02 5.25 8.47
C ARG A 415 -38.38 6.74 8.26
N SER A 416 -38.45 7.49 9.35
CA SER A 416 -38.71 8.94 9.29
C SER A 416 -37.57 9.70 8.60
N PHE A 417 -36.33 9.27 8.81
CA PHE A 417 -35.12 9.79 8.15
C PHE A 417 -35.17 9.52 6.65
N SER A 418 -35.44 8.31 6.19
CA SER A 418 -35.43 7.95 4.77
C SER A 418 -36.60 8.53 3.96
N ASN A 419 -37.67 8.94 4.62
CA ASN A 419 -38.88 9.52 3.99
C ASN A 419 -38.79 11.04 3.80
N GLU A 420 -37.72 11.69 4.26
CA GLU A 420 -37.54 13.13 4.09
C GLU A 420 -36.89 13.46 2.75
N ASP A 421 -37.24 14.63 2.21
CA ASP A 421 -36.60 15.18 1.02
C ASP A 421 -35.31 15.89 1.40
N TYR A 422 -34.23 15.58 0.73
CA TYR A 422 -32.92 16.17 0.97
C TYR A 422 -32.43 16.98 -0.25
N ILE A 423 -31.77 18.10 0.03
CA ILE A 423 -31.06 18.88 -1.00
C ILE A 423 -29.89 18.04 -1.49
N ALA A 424 -29.57 18.12 -2.79
CA ALA A 424 -28.43 17.40 -3.39
C ALA A 424 -27.13 17.53 -2.57
N PRO A 425 -26.27 16.47 -2.56
CA PRO A 425 -25.02 16.49 -1.81
C PRO A 425 -24.11 17.66 -2.26
N PRO A 426 -23.23 18.16 -1.39
CA PRO A 426 -22.26 19.16 -1.78
C PRO A 426 -21.28 18.58 -2.82
N THR A 427 -20.88 19.39 -3.81
CA THR A 427 -19.91 19.00 -4.85
C THR A 427 -18.48 19.44 -4.51
N ASP A 428 -18.29 20.21 -3.44
CA ASP A 428 -17.02 20.78 -2.99
C ASP A 428 -16.11 19.81 -2.22
N THR A 429 -16.49 18.54 -2.16
CA THR A 429 -15.70 17.46 -1.58
C THR A 429 -14.71 16.82 -2.57
N VAL A 430 -14.88 17.11 -3.86
CA VAL A 430 -13.97 16.72 -4.93
C VAL A 430 -13.14 17.94 -5.33
N VAL A 431 -11.82 17.79 -5.34
CA VAL A 431 -10.89 18.84 -5.79
C VAL A 431 -10.62 18.60 -7.27
N PRO A 432 -11.05 19.53 -8.16
CA PRO A 432 -10.73 19.43 -9.59
C PRO A 432 -9.25 19.71 -9.82
N VAL A 433 -8.68 19.13 -10.86
CA VAL A 433 -7.28 19.37 -11.25
C VAL A 433 -7.09 20.80 -11.78
N GLY A 434 -8.11 21.37 -12.44
CA GLY A 434 -8.07 22.70 -13.06
C GLY A 434 -7.48 22.65 -14.48
N GLU A 435 -8.04 23.48 -15.38
CA GLU A 435 -7.59 23.54 -16.78
C GLU A 435 -6.15 24.05 -16.95
N GLU A 436 -5.68 24.92 -16.05
CA GLU A 436 -4.33 25.51 -16.08
C GLU A 436 -3.22 24.49 -15.70
N VAL A 437 -3.55 23.33 -15.19
CA VAL A 437 -2.60 22.30 -14.72
C VAL A 437 -2.39 21.20 -15.77
N PHE A 438 -3.25 21.12 -16.76
CA PHE A 438 -3.09 20.27 -17.93
C PHE A 438 -2.38 21.04 -19.05
#